data_4471d726a599243ee814acc1a48c9e54
#
_entry.id   4471d726a599243ee814acc1a48c9e54
#
_cell.length_a   1.000
_cell.length_b   1.000
_cell.length_c   1.000
_cell.angle_alpha   90.00
_cell.angle_beta   90.00
_cell.angle_gamma   90.00
#
_symmetry.space_group_name_H-M   'P 1'
#
loop_
_entity.id
_entity.type
_entity.pdbx_description
1 polymer ?
#
loop_
_entity_poly.entity_id
_entity_poly.type
_entity_poly.pdbx_seq_one_letter_code
_entity_poly.pdbx_strand_id
1 'polypeptide(L)' 'MNCRICGSKLQPTVTDLPFKITARTIVILKQLPVAQCERCIEYSIEDSVFAKVEELLSSANTSAELEIISFAA' A
#
# COMPACT_ATOMS: atom_id res chain seq x y z
N MET A 1 -7.06 -9.72 -13.78
CA MET A 1 -7.60 -8.46 -13.22
C MET A 1 -7.25 -7.31 -14.14
N ASN A 2 -8.18 -6.44 -14.41
CA ASN A 2 -7.97 -5.33 -15.34
C ASN A 2 -8.08 -4.00 -14.64
N CYS A 3 -7.35 -3.00 -15.15
CA CYS A 3 -7.40 -1.64 -14.64
C CYS A 3 -8.79 -1.03 -14.88
N ARG A 4 -9.34 -0.38 -13.85
CA ARG A 4 -10.64 0.26 -13.96
C ARG A 4 -10.62 1.50 -14.82
N ILE A 5 -9.46 2.11 -14.98
CA ILE A 5 -9.33 3.38 -15.70
C ILE A 5 -9.13 3.16 -17.18
N CYS A 6 -8.20 2.32 -17.59
CA CYS A 6 -7.84 2.15 -18.99
C CYS A 6 -8.12 0.75 -19.54
N GLY A 7 -8.54 -0.21 -18.71
CA GLY A 7 -8.86 -1.57 -19.12
C GLY A 7 -7.68 -2.46 -19.39
N SER A 8 -6.46 -1.97 -19.24
CA SER A 8 -5.25 -2.79 -19.43
C SER A 8 -5.08 -3.79 -18.29
N LYS A 9 -4.26 -4.80 -18.51
CA LYS A 9 -3.96 -5.79 -17.49
C LYS A 9 -3.19 -5.17 -16.34
N LEU A 10 -3.52 -5.61 -15.13
CA LEU A 10 -2.75 -5.29 -13.94
C LEU A 10 -1.67 -6.34 -13.75
N GLN A 11 -0.46 -5.89 -13.42
CA GLN A 11 0.68 -6.77 -13.18
C GLN A 11 1.01 -6.79 -11.69
N PRO A 12 1.31 -7.97 -11.12
CA PRO A 12 1.75 -8.03 -9.74
C PRO A 12 3.12 -7.36 -9.59
N THR A 13 3.25 -6.51 -8.59
CA THR A 13 4.53 -5.85 -8.30
C THR A 13 4.62 -5.58 -6.81
N VAL A 14 5.78 -5.13 -6.37
CA VAL A 14 6.04 -4.77 -4.98
C VAL A 14 6.50 -3.33 -4.96
N THR A 15 5.91 -2.53 -4.10
CA THR A 15 6.23 -1.12 -4.02
C THR A 15 6.19 -0.62 -2.57
N ASP A 16 6.66 0.60 -2.36
CA ASP A 16 6.59 1.27 -1.07
C ASP A 16 5.52 2.35 -1.16
N LEU A 17 4.58 2.34 -0.22
CA LEU A 17 3.48 3.30 -0.23
C LEU A 17 3.37 4.02 1.11
N PRO A 18 3.14 5.34 1.09
CA PRO A 18 2.87 6.10 2.31
C PRO A 18 1.39 6.03 2.68
N PHE A 19 1.15 5.93 3.99
CA PHE A 19 -0.21 5.98 4.54
C PHE A 19 -0.23 6.99 5.67
N LYS A 20 -1.10 7.97 5.57
CA LYS A 20 -1.26 8.97 6.61
C LYS A 20 -2.30 8.47 7.60
N ILE A 21 -1.87 8.12 8.82
CA ILE A 21 -2.77 7.56 9.83
C ILE A 21 -3.32 8.59 10.79
N THR A 22 -2.61 9.70 10.98
CA THR A 22 -3.12 10.85 11.74
C THR A 22 -2.68 12.12 11.03
N ALA A 23 -3.10 13.29 11.54
CA ALA A 23 -2.70 14.57 10.97
C ALA A 23 -1.17 14.76 10.97
N ARG A 24 -0.46 14.05 11.84
CA ARG A 24 0.99 14.21 12.03
C ARG A 24 1.83 12.98 11.74
N THR A 25 1.20 11.83 11.54
CA THR A 25 1.92 10.57 11.43
C THR A 25 1.71 9.95 10.05
N ILE A 26 2.81 9.71 9.37
CA ILE A 26 2.85 9.02 8.08
C ILE A 26 3.61 7.72 8.27
N VAL A 27 3.02 6.61 7.81
CA VAL A 27 3.67 5.30 7.81
C VAL A 27 3.98 4.93 6.37
N ILE A 28 5.23 4.56 6.11
CA ILE A 28 5.62 4.03 4.82
C ILE A 28 5.68 2.51 4.93
N LEU A 29 4.82 1.83 4.19
CA LEU A 29 4.84 0.38 4.10
C LEU A 29 5.74 -0.03 2.94
N LYS A 30 6.82 -0.73 3.26
CA LYS A 30 7.78 -1.20 2.27
C LYS A 30 7.46 -2.61 1.82
N GLN A 31 7.77 -2.92 0.59
CA GLN A 31 7.56 -4.24 0.00
C GLN A 31 6.10 -4.67 0.01
N LEU A 32 5.23 -3.73 -0.26
CA LEU A 32 3.78 -3.99 -0.32
C LEU A 32 3.43 -4.60 -1.68
N PRO A 33 2.81 -5.80 -1.70
CA PRO A 33 2.37 -6.39 -2.97
C PRO A 33 1.13 -5.66 -3.48
N VAL A 34 1.19 -5.22 -4.73
CA VAL A 34 0.10 -4.52 -5.40
C VAL A 34 -0.05 -5.06 -6.81
N ALA A 35 -1.18 -4.75 -7.43
CA ALA A 35 -1.39 -4.98 -8.86
C ALA A 35 -1.36 -3.62 -9.54
N GLN A 36 -0.40 -3.41 -10.43
CA GLN A 36 -0.19 -2.13 -11.07
C GLN A 36 -0.52 -2.19 -12.56
N CYS A 37 -1.14 -1.11 -13.06
CA CYS A 37 -1.46 -1.00 -14.47
C CYS A 37 -0.20 -0.73 -15.30
N GLU A 38 -0.11 -1.37 -16.47
CA GLU A 38 1.03 -1.18 -17.37
C GLU A 38 0.99 0.17 -18.10
N ARG A 39 -0.19 0.74 -18.29
CA ARG A 39 -0.36 1.93 -19.13
C ARG A 39 -0.56 3.21 -18.34
N CYS A 40 -1.29 3.14 -17.24
CA CYS A 40 -1.43 4.27 -16.34
C CYS A 40 -0.77 3.94 -15.02
N ILE A 41 -0.65 4.93 -14.13
CA ILE A 41 0.03 4.73 -12.85
C ILE A 41 -0.89 4.17 -11.76
N GLU A 42 -2.10 3.75 -12.12
CA GLU A 42 -3.06 3.19 -11.18
C GLU A 42 -2.58 1.84 -10.65
N TYR A 43 -2.85 1.58 -9.40
CA TYR A 43 -2.60 0.30 -8.79
C TYR A 43 -3.75 -0.09 -7.87
N SER A 44 -3.85 -1.38 -7.57
CA SER A 44 -4.91 -1.94 -6.78
C SER A 44 -4.30 -2.85 -5.71
N ILE A 45 -4.92 -2.87 -4.54
CA ILE A 45 -4.50 -3.72 -3.44
C ILE A 45 -5.61 -4.74 -3.20
N GLU A 46 -5.26 -6.03 -3.18
CA GLU A 46 -6.23 -7.08 -2.90
C GLU A 46 -6.77 -6.95 -1.48
N ASP A 47 -8.02 -7.40 -1.28
CA ASP A 47 -8.69 -7.27 0.02
C ASP A 47 -7.92 -7.97 1.14
N SER A 48 -7.34 -9.14 0.88
CA SER A 48 -6.56 -9.86 1.89
C SER A 48 -5.29 -9.11 2.27
N VAL A 49 -4.64 -8.48 1.29
CA VAL A 49 -3.46 -7.65 1.53
C VAL A 49 -3.86 -6.38 2.29
N PHE A 50 -4.97 -5.77 1.89
CA PHE A 50 -5.44 -4.54 2.54
C PHE A 50 -5.82 -4.78 4.00
N ALA A 51 -6.38 -5.94 4.33
CA ALA A 51 -6.69 -6.31 5.71
C ALA A 51 -5.43 -6.33 6.57
N LYS A 52 -4.33 -6.88 6.02
CA LYS A 52 -3.06 -6.88 6.73
C LYS A 52 -2.46 -5.49 6.83
N VAL A 53 -2.64 -4.65 5.81
CA VAL A 53 -2.24 -3.24 5.85
C VAL A 53 -2.91 -2.53 7.02
N GLU A 54 -4.22 -2.69 7.16
CA GLU A 54 -4.97 -2.08 8.26
C GLU A 54 -4.46 -2.55 9.62
N GLU A 55 -4.16 -3.83 9.74
CA GLU A 55 -3.62 -4.39 10.97
C GLU A 55 -2.26 -3.78 11.31
N LEU A 56 -1.36 -3.67 10.33
CA LEU A 56 -0.06 -3.07 10.52
C LEU A 56 -0.16 -1.59 10.90
N LEU A 57 -1.06 -0.85 10.24
CA LEU A 57 -1.25 0.56 10.52
C LEU A 57 -1.83 0.78 11.92
N SER A 58 -2.71 -0.11 12.39
CA SER A 58 -3.31 0.03 13.71
C SER A 58 -2.30 -0.18 14.84
N SER A 59 -1.21 -0.89 14.58
CA SER A 59 -0.14 -1.10 15.55
C SER A 59 1.02 -0.12 15.42
N ALA A 60 0.93 0.83 14.48
CA ALA A 60 1.98 1.81 14.27
C ALA A 60 2.07 2.80 15.43
N ASN A 61 3.28 3.33 15.64
CA ASN A 61 3.54 4.30 16.69
C ASN A 61 2.99 5.68 16.28
N THR A 62 1.86 6.07 16.84
CA THR A 62 1.22 7.33 16.51
C THR A 62 1.90 8.57 17.10
N SER A 63 2.87 8.39 17.98
CA SER A 63 3.67 9.49 18.49
C SER A 63 4.86 9.84 17.60
N ALA A 64 5.19 8.99 16.64
CA ALA A 64 6.21 9.27 15.65
C ALA A 64 5.62 10.05 14.47
N GLU A 65 6.40 10.95 13.89
CA GLU A 65 5.96 11.68 12.70
C GLU A 65 6.08 10.81 11.44
N LEU A 66 7.06 9.92 11.42
CA LEU A 66 7.31 9.03 10.31
C LEU A 66 7.72 7.67 10.85
N GLU A 67 7.08 6.63 10.35
CA GLU A 67 7.45 5.25 10.68
C GLU A 67 7.54 4.44 9.40
N ILE A 68 8.55 3.59 9.32
CA ILE A 68 8.77 2.72 8.17
C ILE A 68 8.58 1.28 8.61
N ILE A 69 7.65 0.59 7.99
CA ILE A 69 7.32 -0.80 8.32
C ILE A 69 7.44 -1.64 7.06
N SER A 70 8.10 -2.80 7.16
CA SER A 70 8.15 -3.74 6.05
C SER A 70 6.94 -4.66 6.10
N PHE A 71 6.19 -4.72 5.01
CA PHE A 71 5.05 -5.62 4.90
C PHE A 71 5.46 -7.08 4.96
N ALA A 72 6.62 -7.40 4.41
CA ALA A 72 7.12 -8.76 4.32
C ALA A 72 7.86 -9.25 5.59
N ALA A 73 8.07 -8.38 6.56
CA ALA A 73 8.79 -8.72 7.79
C ALA A 73 7.93 -9.49 8.79
#